data_f5660a69424f49b606f786acf0a3475f
#
_entry.id   f5660a69424f49b606f786acf0a3475f
#
_cell.length_a   1.000
_cell.length_b   1.000
_cell.length_c   1.000
_cell.angle_alpha   90.00
_cell.angle_beta   90.00
_cell.angle_gamma   90.00
#
_symmetry.space_group_name_H-M   'P 1'
#
loop_
_entity.id
_entity.type
_entity.pdbx_description
1 polymer ?
#
loop_
_entity_poly.entity_id
_entity_poly.type
_entity_poly.pdbx_seq_one_letter_code
_entity_poly.pdbx_strand_id
1 'polypeptide(L)'
;ENSGHVALMRGQRYGRRAQFFALFDNVRELPEGTAWTKLCQMHDWFCAQAAENADVMALCRTGAEVDAAAAQHKTAALLSIEGADLLGCDMAHLETAASWGVRLLNPVWNNANALSGSCAEDPDRGLSAQGRDFVREMERLGVYADVSHLSDPGFWELFRMTERPIVASHSNARALCPHRRNLTDDMFRAIRDTGGVVGI
;
A
#
# COMPACT_ATOMS: atom_id res chain seq x y z
N GLU A 1 -0.99 23.67 -10.61
CA GLU A 1 0.39 23.15 -10.64
C GLU A 1 0.98 23.22 -9.23
N ASN A 2 1.80 22.24 -8.88
CA ASN A 2 2.53 22.21 -7.62
C ASN A 2 4.04 22.07 -7.87
N SER A 3 4.86 22.37 -6.85
CA SER A 3 6.32 22.20 -6.89
C SER A 3 6.78 20.78 -6.52
N GLY A 4 5.86 19.87 -6.18
CA GLY A 4 6.15 18.49 -5.80
C GLY A 4 6.66 17.63 -6.95
N HIS A 5 7.15 16.43 -6.62
CA HIS A 5 7.69 15.49 -7.61
C HIS A 5 6.60 14.93 -8.55
N VAL A 6 5.37 14.80 -8.09
CA VAL A 6 4.21 14.30 -8.83
C VAL A 6 3.13 15.36 -8.91
N ALA A 7 2.56 15.55 -10.10
CA ALA A 7 1.39 16.40 -10.32
C ALA A 7 0.49 15.77 -11.37
N LEU A 8 -0.83 15.90 -11.19
CA LEU A 8 -1.83 15.35 -12.12
C LEU A 8 -1.60 15.82 -13.54
N MET A 9 -1.37 17.12 -13.74
CA MET A 9 -1.18 17.72 -15.06
C MET A 9 0.08 17.22 -15.78
N ARG A 10 1.17 16.93 -15.06
CA ARG A 10 2.39 16.39 -15.68
C ARG A 10 2.22 14.98 -16.24
N GLY A 11 1.25 14.24 -15.72
CA GLY A 11 0.93 12.89 -16.19
C GLY A 11 0.00 12.83 -17.40
N GLN A 12 -0.61 13.93 -17.82
CA GLN A 12 -1.57 13.97 -18.96
C GLN A 12 -0.95 13.57 -20.31
N ARG A 13 0.37 13.65 -20.45
CA ARG A 13 1.10 13.20 -21.64
C ARG A 13 1.08 11.67 -21.84
N TYR A 14 0.71 10.89 -20.83
CA TYR A 14 0.61 9.44 -20.92
C TYR A 14 -0.81 9.05 -21.33
N GLY A 15 -0.94 8.14 -22.28
CA GLY A 15 -2.24 7.68 -22.78
C GLY A 15 -3.07 6.92 -21.74
N ARG A 16 -2.40 6.25 -20.79
CA ARG A 16 -3.02 5.57 -19.62
C ARG A 16 -2.19 5.89 -18.39
N ARG A 17 -2.87 6.23 -17.31
CA ARG A 17 -2.21 6.53 -16.04
C ARG A 17 -3.04 6.04 -14.86
N ALA A 18 -2.42 5.23 -14.02
CA ALA A 18 -2.94 4.87 -12.70
C ALA A 18 -1.91 5.28 -11.64
N GLN A 19 -2.38 5.78 -10.52
CA GLN A 19 -1.56 6.22 -9.42
C GLN A 19 -2.16 5.77 -8.10
N PHE A 20 -1.36 5.06 -7.28
CA PHE A 20 -1.69 4.88 -5.88
C PHE A 20 -1.41 6.16 -5.10
N PHE A 21 -2.38 6.55 -4.30
CA PHE A 21 -2.28 7.65 -3.34
C PHE A 21 -2.19 7.02 -1.96
N ALA A 22 -1.00 7.07 -1.37
CA ALA A 22 -0.75 6.49 -0.06
C ALA A 22 -1.22 7.45 1.04
N LEU A 23 -2.10 6.95 1.91
CA LEU A 23 -2.41 7.59 3.18
C LEU A 23 -1.33 7.13 4.17
N PHE A 24 -0.49 8.07 4.59
CA PHE A 24 0.67 7.79 5.42
C PHE A 24 0.90 8.89 6.45
N ASP A 25 1.23 8.48 7.66
CA ASP A 25 1.85 9.33 8.67
C ASP A 25 2.71 8.47 9.61
N ASN A 26 3.75 9.05 10.20
CA ASN A 26 4.56 8.36 11.19
C ASN A 26 3.81 8.31 12.53
N VAL A 27 3.21 7.17 12.85
CA VAL A 27 2.38 7.02 14.06
C VAL A 27 3.14 7.32 15.36
N ARG A 28 4.47 7.19 15.37
CA ARG A 28 5.30 7.52 16.55
C ARG A 28 5.45 9.03 16.79
N GLU A 29 5.12 9.84 15.80
CA GLU A 29 5.12 11.30 15.90
C GLU A 29 3.71 11.85 16.20
N LEU A 30 2.69 10.99 16.14
CA LEU A 30 1.31 11.35 16.47
C LEU A 30 1.06 11.24 17.98
N PRO A 31 0.15 12.06 18.53
CA PRO A 31 -0.34 11.85 19.88
C PRO A 31 -0.95 10.45 20.03
N GLU A 32 -0.73 9.83 21.19
CA GLU A 32 -1.23 8.48 21.47
C GLU A 32 -2.75 8.38 21.22
N GLY A 33 -3.17 7.29 20.58
CA GLY A 33 -4.57 7.01 20.29
C GLY A 33 -5.18 7.81 19.12
N THR A 34 -4.39 8.67 18.43
CA THR A 34 -4.93 9.52 17.36
C THR A 34 -4.71 8.99 15.94
N ALA A 35 -4.00 7.89 15.77
CA ALA A 35 -3.64 7.34 14.45
C ALA A 35 -4.84 7.11 13.55
N TRP A 36 -5.90 6.46 14.05
CA TRP A 36 -7.14 6.25 13.31
C TRP A 36 -7.84 7.56 12.93
N THR A 37 -7.96 8.50 13.87
CA THR A 37 -8.52 9.82 13.60
C THR A 37 -7.74 10.56 12.50
N LYS A 38 -6.41 10.47 12.56
CA LYS A 38 -5.54 11.05 11.54
C LYS A 38 -5.77 10.41 10.16
N LEU A 39 -5.89 9.09 10.10
CA LEU A 39 -6.19 8.38 8.85
C LEU A 39 -7.54 8.81 8.27
N CYS A 40 -8.60 8.93 9.10
CA CYS A 40 -9.91 9.44 8.67
C CYS A 40 -9.78 10.86 8.08
N GLN A 41 -9.06 11.76 8.72
CA GLN A 41 -8.83 13.11 8.21
C GLN A 41 -8.10 13.13 6.86
N MET A 42 -7.09 12.27 6.69
CA MET A 42 -6.38 12.15 5.42
C MET A 42 -7.29 11.62 4.30
N HIS A 43 -8.14 10.63 4.62
CA HIS A 43 -9.12 10.12 3.68
C HIS A 43 -10.12 11.19 3.26
N ASP A 44 -10.69 11.93 4.21
CA ASP A 44 -11.66 13.00 3.93
C ASP A 44 -11.04 14.09 3.06
N TRP A 45 -9.80 14.48 3.38
CA TRP A 45 -9.04 15.44 2.57
C TRP A 45 -8.79 14.91 1.15
N PHE A 46 -8.39 13.64 1.01
CA PHE A 46 -8.22 13.03 -0.30
C PHE A 46 -9.53 13.02 -1.12
N CYS A 47 -10.65 12.68 -0.49
CA CYS A 47 -11.97 12.70 -1.14
C CYS A 47 -12.35 14.10 -1.63
N ALA A 48 -12.10 15.13 -0.82
CA ALA A 48 -12.32 16.51 -1.21
C ALA A 48 -11.46 16.90 -2.43
N GLN A 49 -10.17 16.56 -2.40
CA GLN A 49 -9.26 16.82 -3.51
C GLN A 49 -9.66 16.03 -4.77
N ALA A 50 -10.10 14.79 -4.64
CA ALA A 50 -10.60 14.00 -5.76
C ALA A 50 -11.84 14.62 -6.40
N ALA A 51 -12.75 15.16 -5.60
CA ALA A 51 -13.94 15.84 -6.09
C ALA A 51 -13.63 17.16 -6.80
N GLU A 52 -12.71 17.96 -6.25
CA GLU A 52 -12.26 19.22 -6.87
C GLU A 52 -11.54 19.01 -8.20
N ASN A 53 -10.91 17.85 -8.41
CA ASN A 53 -10.15 17.50 -9.60
C ASN A 53 -10.83 16.41 -10.46
N ALA A 54 -12.15 16.27 -10.36
CA ALA A 54 -12.92 15.23 -11.05
C ALA A 54 -12.87 15.32 -12.59
N ASP A 55 -12.44 16.44 -13.15
CA ASP A 55 -12.19 16.63 -14.57
C ASP A 55 -10.93 15.89 -15.07
N VAL A 56 -9.91 15.75 -14.24
CA VAL A 56 -8.61 15.13 -14.59
C VAL A 56 -8.27 13.84 -13.83
N MET A 57 -9.09 13.48 -12.83
CA MET A 57 -8.86 12.32 -11.96
C MET A 57 -10.18 11.58 -11.70
N ALA A 58 -10.11 10.26 -11.54
CA ALA A 58 -11.24 9.44 -11.09
C ALA A 58 -10.77 8.45 -10.02
N LEU A 59 -11.48 8.38 -8.90
CA LEU A 59 -11.23 7.34 -7.88
C LEU A 59 -11.64 5.98 -8.44
N CYS A 60 -10.71 5.03 -8.42
CA CYS A 60 -10.88 3.69 -8.96
C CYS A 60 -10.64 2.63 -7.88
N ARG A 61 -11.41 1.55 -7.95
CA ARG A 61 -11.35 0.39 -7.03
C ARG A 61 -11.12 -0.92 -7.76
N THR A 62 -11.30 -0.90 -9.08
CA THR A 62 -11.21 -2.08 -9.96
C THR A 62 -10.44 -1.76 -11.24
N GLY A 63 -9.91 -2.82 -11.90
CA GLY A 63 -9.26 -2.65 -13.20
C GLY A 63 -10.19 -2.07 -14.27
N ALA A 64 -11.48 -2.44 -14.27
CA ALA A 64 -12.46 -1.88 -15.19
C ALA A 64 -12.65 -0.37 -15.00
N GLU A 65 -12.65 0.11 -13.75
CA GLU A 65 -12.71 1.55 -13.46
C GLU A 65 -11.43 2.26 -13.89
N VAL A 66 -10.26 1.62 -13.76
CA VAL A 66 -8.99 2.14 -14.29
C VAL A 66 -9.05 2.29 -15.80
N ASP A 67 -9.58 1.29 -16.52
CA ASP A 67 -9.76 1.36 -17.96
C ASP A 67 -10.76 2.44 -18.37
N ALA A 68 -11.85 2.59 -17.64
CA ALA A 68 -12.85 3.64 -17.88
C ALA A 68 -12.28 5.05 -17.65
N ALA A 69 -11.46 5.23 -16.61
CA ALA A 69 -10.75 6.49 -16.36
C ALA A 69 -9.78 6.83 -17.49
N ALA A 70 -9.01 5.82 -17.96
CA ALA A 70 -8.08 5.98 -19.06
C ALA A 70 -8.80 6.36 -20.37
N ALA A 71 -9.96 5.77 -20.66
CA ALA A 71 -10.78 6.09 -21.82
C ALA A 71 -11.30 7.56 -21.79
N GLN A 72 -11.42 8.14 -20.60
CA GLN A 72 -11.76 9.55 -20.39
C GLN A 72 -10.55 10.48 -20.27
N HIS A 73 -9.34 9.99 -20.54
CA HIS A 73 -8.07 10.71 -20.36
C HIS A 73 -7.84 11.23 -18.92
N LYS A 74 -8.44 10.57 -17.93
CA LYS A 74 -8.25 10.87 -16.51
C LYS A 74 -7.17 10.01 -15.89
N THR A 75 -6.55 10.51 -14.84
CA THR A 75 -5.71 9.69 -13.95
C THR A 75 -6.63 8.78 -13.12
N ALA A 76 -6.43 7.48 -13.20
CA ALA A 76 -7.05 6.54 -12.28
C ALA A 76 -6.36 6.66 -10.91
N ALA A 77 -7.08 7.13 -9.90
CA ALA A 77 -6.60 7.24 -8.54
C ALA A 77 -7.01 6.01 -7.73
N LEU A 78 -6.04 5.32 -7.17
CA LEU A 78 -6.22 4.17 -6.29
C LEU A 78 -5.74 4.54 -4.89
N LEU A 79 -6.45 4.11 -3.85
CA LEU A 79 -6.05 4.35 -2.46
C LEU A 79 -5.18 3.23 -1.94
N SER A 80 -4.12 3.61 -1.21
CA SER A 80 -3.33 2.72 -0.39
C SER A 80 -3.11 3.29 1.02
N ILE A 81 -2.74 2.41 1.95
CA ILE A 81 -2.31 2.80 3.30
C ILE A 81 -0.92 2.23 3.51
N GLU A 82 0.01 3.06 3.97
CA GLU A 82 1.37 2.65 4.27
C GLU A 82 1.56 2.52 5.79
N GLY A 83 1.57 1.27 6.26
CA GLY A 83 1.63 0.90 7.67
C GLY A 83 0.25 0.68 8.31
N ALA A 84 -0.03 -0.58 8.69
CA ALA A 84 -1.26 -0.93 9.42
C ALA A 84 -1.34 -0.30 10.81
N ASP A 85 -0.27 0.34 11.27
CA ASP A 85 -0.23 1.14 12.49
C ASP A 85 -1.28 2.26 12.48
N LEU A 86 -1.54 2.88 11.31
CA LEU A 86 -2.58 3.89 11.15
C LEU A 86 -3.99 3.33 11.40
N LEU A 87 -4.17 2.02 11.16
CA LEU A 87 -5.40 1.30 11.51
C LEU A 87 -5.41 0.81 12.97
N GLY A 88 -4.31 1.02 13.72
CA GLY A 88 -4.11 0.39 15.02
C GLY A 88 -4.00 -1.13 14.94
N CYS A 89 -3.66 -1.70 13.77
CA CYS A 89 -3.71 -3.14 13.48
C CYS A 89 -5.08 -3.77 13.77
N ASP A 90 -6.16 -3.01 13.67
CA ASP A 90 -7.53 -3.39 14.01
C ASP A 90 -8.30 -3.85 12.77
N MET A 91 -9.02 -4.99 12.88
CA MET A 91 -9.78 -5.60 11.79
C MET A 91 -10.98 -4.74 11.36
N ALA A 92 -11.68 -4.10 12.30
CA ALA A 92 -12.83 -3.27 11.98
C ALA A 92 -12.42 -1.99 11.24
N HIS A 93 -11.25 -1.44 11.58
CA HIS A 93 -10.66 -0.32 10.84
C HIS A 93 -10.21 -0.76 9.43
N LEU A 94 -9.69 -1.99 9.28
CA LEU A 94 -9.36 -2.54 7.96
C LEU A 94 -10.61 -2.70 7.09
N GLU A 95 -11.72 -3.23 7.63
CA GLU A 95 -13.00 -3.34 6.92
C GLU A 95 -13.50 -1.96 6.47
N THR A 96 -13.40 -0.98 7.35
CA THR A 96 -13.78 0.41 7.05
C THR A 96 -12.93 0.98 5.92
N ALA A 97 -11.60 0.83 5.99
CA ALA A 97 -10.68 1.31 4.95
C ALA A 97 -10.91 0.62 3.60
N ALA A 98 -11.20 -0.68 3.59
CA ALA A 98 -11.57 -1.40 2.38
C ALA A 98 -12.87 -0.88 1.76
N SER A 99 -13.85 -0.49 2.58
CA SER A 99 -15.11 0.14 2.13
C SER A 99 -14.89 1.52 1.49
N TRP A 100 -13.90 2.28 1.94
CA TRP A 100 -13.47 3.54 1.30
C TRP A 100 -12.87 3.32 -0.09
N GLY A 101 -12.43 2.11 -0.39
CA GLY A 101 -11.81 1.76 -1.66
C GLY A 101 -10.30 1.61 -1.58
N VAL A 102 -9.73 1.47 -0.40
CA VAL A 102 -8.33 1.05 -0.25
C VAL A 102 -8.14 -0.32 -0.89
N ARG A 103 -7.11 -0.47 -1.72
CA ARG A 103 -6.80 -1.71 -2.45
C ARG A 103 -5.37 -2.19 -2.26
N LEU A 104 -4.52 -1.42 -1.59
CA LEU A 104 -3.14 -1.79 -1.27
C LEU A 104 -2.82 -1.36 0.16
N LEU A 105 -2.17 -2.21 0.94
CA LEU A 105 -1.80 -1.92 2.31
C LEU A 105 -0.49 -2.60 2.71
N ASN A 106 0.43 -1.82 3.29
CA ASN A 106 1.64 -2.34 3.92
C ASN A 106 1.31 -2.80 5.35
N PRO A 107 1.55 -4.09 5.71
CA PRO A 107 1.37 -4.53 7.09
C PRO A 107 2.20 -3.76 8.12
N VAL A 108 3.37 -3.29 7.71
CA VAL A 108 4.28 -2.46 8.51
C VAL A 108 4.87 -1.34 7.66
N TRP A 109 5.27 -0.25 8.31
CA TRP A 109 6.22 0.71 7.76
C TRP A 109 7.62 0.42 8.34
N ASN A 110 8.40 1.44 8.69
CA ASN A 110 9.72 1.25 9.30
C ASN A 110 9.67 0.68 10.73
N ASN A 111 8.54 0.85 11.39
CA ASN A 111 8.32 0.35 12.75
C ASN A 111 7.79 -1.08 12.73
N ALA A 112 8.31 -1.95 13.61
CA ALA A 112 7.64 -3.19 13.93
C ALA A 112 6.33 -2.90 14.67
N ASN A 113 5.30 -3.71 14.42
CA ASN A 113 4.00 -3.56 15.06
C ASN A 113 3.42 -4.90 15.53
N ALA A 114 2.15 -4.94 15.91
CA ALA A 114 1.49 -6.16 16.36
C ALA A 114 1.45 -7.25 15.27
N LEU A 115 1.51 -6.89 13.98
CA LEU A 115 1.37 -7.83 12.86
C LEU A 115 2.69 -8.48 12.47
N SER A 116 3.81 -7.71 12.43
CA SER A 116 5.10 -8.21 11.93
C SER A 116 6.28 -7.34 12.37
N GLY A 117 7.48 -7.90 12.24
CA GLY A 117 8.70 -7.12 12.16
C GLY A 117 8.80 -6.37 10.83
N SER A 118 9.55 -5.27 10.83
CA SER A 118 9.93 -4.54 9.62
C SER A 118 11.39 -4.77 9.26
N CYS A 119 11.79 -4.36 8.06
CA CYS A 119 13.20 -4.41 7.66
C CYS A 119 14.10 -3.48 8.52
N ALA A 120 13.54 -2.45 9.15
CA ALA A 120 14.27 -1.47 9.95
C ALA A 120 14.23 -1.79 11.45
N GLU A 121 13.14 -2.40 11.94
CA GLU A 121 12.96 -2.75 13.33
C GLU A 121 12.48 -4.20 13.47
N ASP A 122 13.14 -4.97 14.30
CA ASP A 122 12.87 -6.40 14.52
C ASP A 122 12.91 -7.24 13.21
N PRO A 123 13.99 -7.13 12.43
CA PRO A 123 14.05 -7.64 11.05
C PRO A 123 14.06 -9.17 10.96
N ASP A 124 14.25 -9.86 12.07
CA ASP A 124 14.25 -11.32 12.15
C ASP A 124 12.89 -11.89 12.58
N ARG A 125 11.92 -11.02 12.92
CA ARG A 125 10.55 -11.41 13.26
C ARG A 125 9.65 -11.41 12.02
N GLY A 126 8.98 -12.54 11.77
CA GLY A 126 7.95 -12.69 10.74
C GLY A 126 6.56 -12.20 11.20
N LEU A 127 5.52 -12.72 10.55
CA LEU A 127 4.14 -12.43 10.90
C LEU A 127 3.77 -13.05 12.26
N SER A 128 3.14 -12.28 13.12
CA SER A 128 2.48 -12.80 14.31
C SER A 128 1.24 -13.63 13.95
N ALA A 129 0.61 -14.28 14.92
CA ALA A 129 -0.70 -14.91 14.71
C ALA A 129 -1.73 -13.87 14.21
N GLN A 130 -1.79 -12.70 14.86
CA GLN A 130 -2.64 -11.59 14.44
C GLN A 130 -2.28 -11.09 13.03
N GLY A 131 -0.99 -11.02 12.69
CA GLY A 131 -0.53 -10.63 11.35
C GLY A 131 -1.02 -11.58 10.26
N ARG A 132 -0.98 -12.88 10.51
CA ARG A 132 -1.52 -13.86 9.56
C ARG A 132 -3.03 -13.73 9.37
N ASP A 133 -3.77 -13.51 10.46
CA ASP A 133 -5.22 -13.31 10.37
C ASP A 133 -5.57 -12.00 9.67
N PHE A 134 -4.79 -10.95 9.92
CA PHE A 134 -4.94 -9.66 9.26
C PHE A 134 -4.71 -9.74 7.74
N VAL A 135 -3.68 -10.47 7.30
CA VAL A 135 -3.42 -10.70 5.87
C VAL A 135 -4.56 -11.49 5.21
N ARG A 136 -5.09 -12.54 5.86
CA ARG A 136 -6.26 -13.27 5.34
C ARG A 136 -7.48 -12.36 5.19
N GLU A 137 -7.69 -11.47 6.15
CA GLU A 137 -8.78 -10.52 6.09
C GLU A 137 -8.58 -9.48 4.98
N MET A 138 -7.34 -8.99 4.76
CA MET A 138 -7.02 -8.17 3.59
C MET A 138 -7.43 -8.87 2.28
N GLU A 139 -7.08 -10.14 2.12
CA GLU A 139 -7.44 -10.93 0.94
C GLU A 139 -8.95 -11.06 0.77
N ARG A 140 -9.68 -11.35 1.85
CA ARG A 140 -11.15 -11.45 1.84
C ARG A 140 -11.80 -10.15 1.39
N LEU A 141 -11.25 -9.02 1.80
CA LEU A 141 -11.72 -7.67 1.48
C LEU A 141 -11.24 -7.16 0.10
N GLY A 142 -10.39 -7.91 -0.60
CA GLY A 142 -9.82 -7.51 -1.89
C GLY A 142 -8.77 -6.39 -1.76
N VAL A 143 -8.06 -6.36 -0.63
CA VAL A 143 -6.93 -5.48 -0.38
C VAL A 143 -5.65 -6.28 -0.60
N TYR A 144 -4.78 -5.83 -1.50
CA TYR A 144 -3.50 -6.47 -1.78
C TYR A 144 -2.46 -6.14 -0.72
N ALA A 145 -1.62 -7.12 -0.39
CA ALA A 145 -0.51 -6.89 0.51
C ALA A 145 0.67 -6.26 -0.22
N ASP A 146 1.16 -5.14 0.32
CA ASP A 146 2.40 -4.50 -0.10
C ASP A 146 3.53 -4.93 0.85
N VAL A 147 4.50 -5.65 0.32
CA VAL A 147 5.63 -6.17 1.09
C VAL A 147 6.78 -5.19 1.24
N SER A 148 6.66 -4.00 0.66
CA SER A 148 7.62 -2.92 0.94
C SER A 148 7.64 -2.65 2.44
N HIS A 149 8.83 -2.54 3.04
CA HIS A 149 9.13 -2.43 4.48
C HIS A 149 9.05 -3.73 5.31
N LEU A 150 8.40 -4.79 4.81
CA LEU A 150 8.28 -6.02 5.57
C LEU A 150 9.66 -6.67 5.84
N SER A 151 9.81 -7.35 6.96
CA SER A 151 10.98 -8.16 7.25
C SER A 151 11.11 -9.33 6.25
N ASP A 152 12.32 -9.85 6.04
CA ASP A 152 12.51 -11.02 5.17
C ASP A 152 11.72 -12.25 5.63
N PRO A 153 11.68 -12.63 6.93
CA PRO A 153 10.80 -13.69 7.40
C PRO A 153 9.31 -13.39 7.14
N GLY A 154 8.87 -12.15 7.38
CA GLY A 154 7.48 -11.73 7.13
C GLY A 154 7.11 -11.85 5.65
N PHE A 155 8.00 -11.47 4.73
CA PHE A 155 7.83 -11.67 3.30
C PHE A 155 7.59 -13.15 2.96
N TRP A 156 8.45 -14.05 3.43
CA TRP A 156 8.35 -15.47 3.09
C TRP A 156 7.16 -16.16 3.74
N GLU A 157 6.73 -15.72 4.94
CA GLU A 157 5.50 -16.22 5.56
C GLU A 157 4.28 -15.76 4.78
N LEU A 158 4.21 -14.48 4.38
CA LEU A 158 3.14 -13.93 3.56
C LEU A 158 3.07 -14.66 2.20
N PHE A 159 4.20 -14.84 1.51
CA PHE A 159 4.26 -15.55 0.25
C PHE A 159 3.71 -16.98 0.33
N ARG A 160 3.98 -17.70 1.44
CA ARG A 160 3.49 -19.09 1.60
C ARG A 160 2.00 -19.18 1.90
N MET A 161 1.39 -18.13 2.39
CA MET A 161 -0.02 -18.15 2.81
C MET A 161 -0.96 -17.43 1.86
N THR A 162 -0.46 -16.54 1.01
CA THR A 162 -1.30 -15.76 0.10
C THR A 162 -1.65 -16.54 -1.17
N GLU A 163 -2.90 -16.39 -1.60
CA GLU A 163 -3.37 -16.85 -2.90
C GLU A 163 -3.54 -15.67 -3.90
N ARG A 164 -3.18 -14.46 -3.46
CA ARG A 164 -3.30 -13.22 -4.24
C ARG A 164 -1.94 -12.74 -4.74
N PRO A 165 -1.91 -11.95 -5.82
CA PRO A 165 -0.70 -11.26 -6.23
C PRO A 165 -0.12 -10.40 -5.10
N ILE A 166 1.20 -10.49 -4.90
CA ILE A 166 1.95 -9.67 -3.95
C ILE A 166 2.45 -8.43 -4.67
N VAL A 167 2.39 -7.30 -4.00
CA VAL A 167 2.92 -6.02 -4.50
C VAL A 167 4.11 -5.60 -3.65
N ALA A 168 5.17 -5.11 -4.28
CA ALA A 168 6.18 -4.29 -3.64
C ALA A 168 6.14 -2.92 -4.29
N SER A 169 5.45 -1.96 -3.68
CA SER A 169 5.17 -0.67 -4.31
C SER A 169 6.41 0.18 -4.56
N HIS A 170 7.46 0.02 -3.72
CA HIS A 170 8.70 0.81 -3.78
C HIS A 170 9.89 0.06 -3.14
N SER A 171 10.49 -0.88 -3.87
CA SER A 171 11.63 -1.67 -3.40
C SER A 171 12.60 -1.98 -4.55
N ASN A 172 13.88 -1.72 -4.33
CA ASN A 172 14.94 -1.95 -5.31
C ASN A 172 15.55 -3.36 -5.21
N ALA A 173 16.51 -3.65 -6.07
CA ALA A 173 17.24 -4.90 -6.09
C ALA A 173 18.38 -4.90 -5.05
N ARG A 174 18.36 -5.85 -4.12
CA ARG A 174 19.40 -6.00 -3.08
C ARG A 174 20.76 -6.36 -3.68
N ALA A 175 20.79 -7.07 -4.80
CA ALA A 175 22.01 -7.38 -5.52
C ALA A 175 22.75 -6.13 -6.03
N LEU A 176 22.02 -5.06 -6.35
CA LEU A 176 22.61 -3.79 -6.82
C LEU A 176 22.89 -2.81 -5.67
N CYS A 177 22.04 -2.81 -4.66
CA CYS A 177 22.20 -1.99 -3.46
C CYS A 177 21.93 -2.88 -2.24
N PRO A 178 22.96 -3.32 -1.50
CA PRO A 178 22.82 -4.30 -0.41
C PRO A 178 22.23 -3.66 0.85
N HIS A 179 20.98 -3.31 0.76
CA HIS A 179 20.18 -2.74 1.85
C HIS A 179 19.00 -3.65 2.18
N ARG A 180 18.67 -3.84 3.46
CA ARG A 180 17.56 -4.71 3.91
C ARG A 180 16.19 -4.31 3.36
N ARG A 181 16.03 -3.05 2.99
CA ARG A 181 14.81 -2.49 2.38
C ARG A 181 14.58 -3.00 0.95
N ASN A 182 15.61 -3.56 0.33
CA ASN A 182 15.59 -4.06 -1.05
C ASN A 182 15.29 -5.55 -1.10
N LEU A 183 14.70 -5.99 -2.20
CA LEU A 183 14.31 -7.37 -2.46
C LEU A 183 15.50 -8.19 -2.96
N THR A 184 15.61 -9.44 -2.51
CA THR A 184 16.50 -10.42 -3.12
C THR A 184 15.96 -10.89 -4.47
N ASP A 185 16.81 -11.48 -5.30
CA ASP A 185 16.41 -12.05 -6.59
C ASP A 185 15.32 -13.13 -6.43
N ASP A 186 15.36 -13.91 -5.34
CA ASP A 186 14.35 -14.92 -5.06
C ASP A 186 13.00 -14.28 -4.66
N MET A 187 13.02 -13.13 -3.95
CA MET A 187 11.79 -12.38 -3.66
C MET A 187 11.17 -11.79 -4.94
N PHE A 188 11.98 -11.29 -5.87
CA PHE A 188 11.49 -10.86 -7.19
C PHE A 188 10.82 -12.02 -7.93
N ARG A 189 11.43 -13.21 -7.93
CA ARG A 189 10.84 -14.41 -8.55
C ARG A 189 9.53 -14.80 -7.88
N ALA A 190 9.49 -14.79 -6.55
CA ALA A 190 8.29 -15.08 -5.77
C ALA A 190 7.15 -14.12 -6.11
N ILE A 191 7.41 -12.80 -6.16
CA ILE A 191 6.41 -11.80 -6.54
C ILE A 191 5.90 -12.06 -7.96
N ARG A 192 6.79 -12.30 -8.92
CA ARG A 192 6.42 -12.65 -10.30
C ARG A 192 5.51 -13.89 -10.33
N ASP A 193 5.85 -14.92 -9.58
CA ASP A 193 5.14 -16.21 -9.60
C ASP A 193 3.72 -16.09 -9.01
N THR A 194 3.43 -15.07 -8.18
CA THR A 194 2.07 -14.71 -7.76
C THR A 194 1.33 -13.84 -8.79
N GLY A 195 1.97 -13.43 -9.88
CA GLY A 195 1.41 -12.44 -10.81
C GLY A 195 1.47 -10.99 -10.30
N GLY A 196 2.33 -10.75 -9.31
CA GLY A 196 2.50 -9.46 -8.67
C GLY A 196 3.38 -8.47 -9.43
N VAL A 197 3.59 -7.30 -8.84
CA VAL A 197 4.38 -6.21 -9.42
C VAL A 197 5.35 -5.60 -8.41
N VAL A 198 6.46 -5.08 -8.94
CA VAL A 198 7.46 -4.34 -8.16
C VAL A 198 7.61 -2.94 -8.75
N GLY A 199 7.42 -1.92 -7.91
CA GLY A 199 7.79 -0.53 -8.16
C GLY A 199 9.21 -0.25 -7.66
N ILE A 200 9.95 0.56 -8.39
CA ILE A 200 11.34 0.92 -8.11
C ILE A 200 11.44 2.43 -7.85
#